data_a56ca9a478fd9e62aa5b96eb53e0cba3
#
_entry.id   a56ca9a478fd9e62aa5b96eb53e0cba3
#
_cell.length_a   1.000
_cell.length_b   1.000
_cell.length_c   1.000
_cell.angle_alpha   90.00
_cell.angle_beta   90.00
_cell.angle_gamma   90.00
#
_symmetry.space_group_name_H-M   'P 1'
#
loop_
_entity.id
_entity.type
_entity.pdbx_description
1 polymer ?
#
loop_
_entity_poly.entity_id
_entity_poly.type
_entity_poly.pdbx_seq_one_letter_code
_entity_poly.pdbx_strand_id
1 'polypeptide(L)'
;ENYECLKWLTEKLEAAGKTAPIHHADSRPGIVESEATNRAIALSRITNTPILFVHVSDKEAIETIRNAQNKGYKIYAETCPQYLFLKRDDLKKDNFEGAKYVCSPPPRDPENQRYVWNGIQNGTFDVLSSDHAPFNFKGSKGKMIHGDKTPFKHIPNGIPGIETRLALLFSNGVLGKKISINKFVEVTSTNPAKVYGLYPKKGTISKGL
;
A
#
# COMPACT_ATOMS: atom_id res chain seq x y z
N GLU A 1 1.27 10.03 -2.87
CA GLU A 1 1.42 10.27 -4.33
C GLU A 1 1.29 11.77 -4.63
N ASN A 2 1.97 12.26 -5.66
CA ASN A 2 1.91 13.66 -6.10
C ASN A 2 0.67 13.89 -6.95
N TYR A 3 -0.30 14.64 -6.43
CA TYR A 3 -1.60 14.86 -7.08
C TYR A 3 -1.50 15.52 -8.47
N GLU A 4 -0.66 16.53 -8.63
CA GLU A 4 -0.55 17.24 -9.92
C GLU A 4 0.03 16.33 -11.01
N CYS A 5 1.01 15.49 -10.65
CA CYS A 5 1.54 14.47 -11.56
C CYS A 5 0.48 13.44 -11.95
N LEU A 6 -0.30 12.96 -10.97
CA LEU A 6 -1.39 12.01 -11.23
C LEU A 6 -2.44 12.60 -12.17
N LYS A 7 -2.84 13.84 -11.94
CA LYS A 7 -3.82 14.55 -12.76
C LYS A 7 -3.32 14.66 -14.20
N TRP A 8 -2.11 15.19 -14.38
CA TRP A 8 -1.50 15.34 -15.71
C TRP A 8 -1.38 14.00 -16.45
N LEU A 9 -0.90 12.95 -15.79
CA LEU A 9 -0.76 11.62 -16.40
C LEU A 9 -2.12 11.04 -16.76
N THR A 10 -3.14 11.22 -15.92
CA THR A 10 -4.51 10.76 -16.18
C THR A 10 -5.08 11.43 -17.42
N GLU A 11 -5.00 12.76 -17.52
CA GLU A 11 -5.47 13.53 -18.66
C GLU A 11 -4.76 13.13 -19.96
N LYS A 12 -3.44 12.92 -19.90
CA LYS A 12 -2.63 12.45 -21.04
C LYS A 12 -3.05 11.07 -21.53
N LEU A 13 -3.33 10.13 -20.62
CA LEU A 13 -3.78 8.79 -20.96
C LEU A 13 -5.17 8.81 -21.60
N GLU A 14 -6.09 9.59 -21.04
CA GLU A 14 -7.43 9.76 -21.60
C GLU A 14 -7.43 10.38 -23.00
N ALA A 15 -6.64 11.44 -23.20
CA ALA A 15 -6.49 12.06 -24.51
C ALA A 15 -5.93 11.07 -25.57
N ALA A 16 -5.18 10.06 -25.12
CA ALA A 16 -4.69 8.97 -25.97
C ALA A 16 -5.69 7.78 -26.08
N GLY A 17 -6.92 7.90 -25.57
CA GLY A 17 -7.94 6.83 -25.60
C GLY A 17 -7.64 5.65 -24.65
N LYS A 18 -6.69 5.79 -23.74
CA LYS A 18 -6.27 4.74 -22.80
C LYS A 18 -7.13 4.80 -21.53
N THR A 19 -8.23 4.07 -21.52
CA THR A 19 -9.24 4.13 -20.45
C THR A 19 -9.41 2.82 -19.66
N ALA A 20 -8.80 1.71 -20.09
CA ALA A 20 -8.90 0.41 -19.42
C ALA A 20 -8.31 0.42 -17.99
N PRO A 21 -8.69 -0.52 -17.09
CA PRO A 21 -8.23 -0.57 -15.71
C PRO A 21 -6.71 -0.56 -15.54
N ILE A 22 -5.94 -1.16 -16.46
CA ILE A 22 -4.48 -1.17 -16.42
C ILE A 22 -3.87 0.24 -16.39
N HIS A 23 -4.51 1.20 -17.05
CA HIS A 23 -4.02 2.58 -17.13
C HIS A 23 -4.14 3.34 -15.81
N HIS A 24 -4.86 2.76 -14.83
CA HIS A 24 -4.78 3.24 -13.45
C HIS A 24 -3.34 3.14 -12.90
N ALA A 25 -2.65 2.02 -13.17
CA ALA A 25 -1.24 1.89 -12.79
C ALA A 25 -0.32 2.79 -13.62
N ASP A 26 -0.62 2.99 -14.91
CA ASP A 26 0.18 3.87 -15.78
C ASP A 26 0.08 5.33 -15.37
N SER A 27 -1.06 5.76 -14.80
CA SER A 27 -1.24 7.11 -14.27
C SER A 27 -0.55 7.33 -12.92
N ARG A 28 -0.08 6.25 -12.26
CA ARG A 28 0.52 6.24 -10.92
C ARG A 28 1.85 5.49 -10.89
N PRO A 29 2.85 5.87 -11.71
CA PRO A 29 4.16 5.22 -11.68
C PRO A 29 4.84 5.39 -10.31
N GLY A 30 5.74 4.47 -9.96
CA GLY A 30 6.42 4.45 -8.65
C GLY A 30 7.10 5.75 -8.29
N ILE A 31 7.70 6.44 -9.27
CA ILE A 31 8.36 7.72 -9.06
C ILE A 31 7.43 8.81 -8.47
N VAL A 32 6.13 8.75 -8.75
CA VAL A 32 5.14 9.70 -8.19
C VAL A 32 4.92 9.45 -6.70
N GLU A 33 5.01 8.20 -6.27
CA GLU A 33 4.99 7.81 -4.84
C GLU A 33 6.31 8.21 -4.16
N SER A 34 7.44 7.91 -4.79
CA SER A 34 8.78 8.22 -4.27
C SER A 34 9.01 9.72 -4.12
N GLU A 35 8.61 10.55 -5.10
CA GLU A 35 8.69 12.02 -5.01
C GLU A 35 7.92 12.54 -3.80
N ALA A 36 6.65 12.13 -3.67
CA ALA A 36 5.81 12.59 -2.57
C ALA A 36 6.35 12.14 -1.20
N THR A 37 6.88 10.93 -1.12
CA THR A 37 7.54 10.39 0.08
C THR A 37 8.76 11.22 0.47
N ASN A 38 9.65 11.49 -0.48
CA ASN A 38 10.85 12.30 -0.23
C ASN A 38 10.51 13.71 0.23
N ARG A 39 9.53 14.34 -0.39
CA ARG A 39 9.05 15.68 -0.02
C ARG A 39 8.45 15.68 1.39
N ALA A 40 7.63 14.69 1.74
CA ALA A 40 7.05 14.58 3.07
C ALA A 40 8.12 14.35 4.16
N ILE A 41 9.16 13.57 3.87
CA ILE A 41 10.32 13.40 4.78
C ILE A 41 11.03 14.75 4.98
N ALA A 42 11.24 15.53 3.92
CA ALA A 42 11.86 16.84 4.04
C ALA A 42 11.04 17.79 4.94
N LEU A 43 9.71 17.81 4.77
CA LEU A 43 8.80 18.60 5.59
C LEU A 43 8.81 18.14 7.07
N SER A 44 8.75 16.83 7.31
CA SER A 44 8.84 16.24 8.66
C SER A 44 10.12 16.69 9.36
N ARG A 45 11.24 16.72 8.66
CA ARG A 45 12.53 17.18 9.23
C ARG A 45 12.53 18.67 9.55
N ILE A 46 11.95 19.49 8.69
CA ILE A 46 11.87 20.95 8.91
C ILE A 46 11.02 21.24 10.17
N THR A 47 9.92 20.53 10.35
CA THR A 47 8.99 20.74 11.47
C THR A 47 9.32 19.90 12.71
N ASN A 48 10.31 19.01 12.61
CA ASN A 48 10.62 18.00 13.64
C ASN A 48 9.40 17.17 14.08
N THR A 49 8.49 16.89 13.14
CA THR A 49 7.24 16.16 13.41
C THR A 49 7.38 14.72 12.92
N PRO A 50 7.07 13.71 13.75
CA PRO A 50 7.00 12.30 13.30
C PRO A 50 6.00 12.13 12.17
N ILE A 51 6.28 11.21 11.25
CA ILE A 51 5.37 10.87 10.16
C ILE A 51 5.24 9.35 10.00
N LEU A 52 4.03 8.88 9.76
CA LEU A 52 3.73 7.52 9.34
C LEU A 52 3.32 7.54 7.85
N PHE A 53 4.13 6.93 7.01
CA PHE A 53 3.76 6.66 5.61
C PHE A 53 2.85 5.44 5.56
N VAL A 54 1.65 5.60 5.03
CA VAL A 54 0.66 4.53 4.90
C VAL A 54 0.71 3.90 3.49
N HIS A 55 0.27 2.64 3.38
CA HIS A 55 0.11 1.88 2.12
C HIS A 55 1.29 2.00 1.13
N VAL A 56 2.53 2.02 1.62
CA VAL A 56 3.74 2.12 0.78
C VAL A 56 3.88 0.88 -0.09
N SER A 57 4.11 1.08 -1.39
CA SER A 57 4.08 0.03 -2.40
C SER A 57 5.30 -0.02 -3.32
N ASP A 58 5.99 1.10 -3.52
CA ASP A 58 7.07 1.22 -4.50
C ASP A 58 8.46 1.08 -3.88
N LYS A 59 9.38 0.44 -4.61
CA LYS A 59 10.75 0.17 -4.16
C LYS A 59 11.54 1.44 -3.83
N GLU A 60 11.43 2.49 -4.65
CA GLU A 60 12.19 3.73 -4.42
C GLU A 60 11.65 4.48 -3.19
N ALA A 61 10.32 4.43 -2.97
CA ALA A 61 9.72 4.98 -1.75
C ALA A 61 10.19 4.22 -0.51
N ILE A 62 10.23 2.87 -0.57
CA ILE A 62 10.74 2.01 0.52
C ILE A 62 12.20 2.34 0.84
N GLU A 63 13.06 2.46 -0.17
CA GLU A 63 14.46 2.81 0.00
C GLU A 63 14.65 4.22 0.61
N THR A 64 13.84 5.17 0.15
CA THR A 64 13.85 6.55 0.65
C THR A 64 13.47 6.58 2.14
N ILE A 65 12.43 5.85 2.54
CA ILE A 65 12.02 5.69 3.93
C ILE A 65 13.14 5.06 4.76
N ARG A 66 13.69 3.94 4.28
CA ARG A 66 14.76 3.23 4.99
C ARG A 66 15.99 4.10 5.22
N ASN A 67 16.38 4.87 4.21
CA ASN A 67 17.50 5.80 4.32
C ASN A 67 17.24 6.90 5.37
N ALA A 68 16.00 7.39 5.47
CA ALA A 68 15.62 8.37 6.48
C ALA A 68 15.63 7.77 7.89
N GLN A 69 15.12 6.55 8.07
CA GLN A 69 15.16 5.82 9.34
C GLN A 69 16.58 5.55 9.80
N ASN A 70 17.48 5.12 8.90
CA ASN A 70 18.90 4.88 9.20
C ASN A 70 19.64 6.16 9.66
N LYS A 71 19.14 7.34 9.29
CA LYS A 71 19.64 8.64 9.79
C LYS A 71 19.04 9.06 11.12
N GLY A 72 18.20 8.20 11.73
CA GLY A 72 17.56 8.46 13.03
C GLY A 72 16.36 9.39 12.99
N TYR A 73 15.79 9.66 11.79
CA TYR A 73 14.57 10.46 11.70
C TYR A 73 13.36 9.66 12.19
N LYS A 74 12.38 10.34 12.79
CA LYS A 74 11.15 9.72 13.32
C LYS A 74 10.17 9.42 12.17
N ILE A 75 10.56 8.49 11.32
CA ILE A 75 9.82 8.06 10.14
C ILE A 75 9.33 6.63 10.37
N TYR A 76 8.03 6.45 10.32
CA TYR A 76 7.34 5.17 10.40
C TYR A 76 6.76 4.81 9.04
N ALA A 77 6.56 3.53 8.79
CA ALA A 77 5.99 3.08 7.53
C ALA A 77 5.03 1.90 7.70
N GLU A 78 4.02 1.91 6.86
CA GLU A 78 2.98 0.88 6.76
C GLU A 78 2.89 0.36 5.34
N THR A 79 2.66 -0.94 5.20
CA THR A 79 2.28 -1.57 3.93
C THR A 79 1.06 -2.45 4.11
N CYS A 80 0.54 -3.00 3.02
CA CYS A 80 -0.70 -3.75 2.99
C CYS A 80 -0.57 -5.05 2.19
N PRO A 81 -1.45 -6.07 2.43
CA PRO A 81 -1.37 -7.36 1.75
C PRO A 81 -1.37 -7.27 0.22
N GLN A 82 -2.12 -6.33 -0.36
CA GLN A 82 -2.19 -6.17 -1.81
C GLN A 82 -0.81 -5.98 -2.45
N TYR A 83 0.13 -5.33 -1.78
CA TYR A 83 1.49 -5.09 -2.29
C TYR A 83 2.43 -6.29 -2.11
N LEU A 84 2.01 -7.29 -1.34
CA LEU A 84 2.71 -8.56 -1.18
C LEU A 84 2.27 -9.62 -2.19
N PHE A 85 1.04 -9.53 -2.72
CA PHE A 85 0.40 -10.62 -3.46
C PHE A 85 -0.15 -10.25 -4.82
N LEU A 86 -0.64 -9.02 -5.00
CA LEU A 86 -1.17 -8.54 -6.27
C LEU A 86 -0.07 -7.86 -7.09
N LYS A 87 -0.20 -7.94 -8.41
CA LYS A 87 0.75 -7.35 -9.35
C LYS A 87 0.02 -6.50 -10.39
N ARG A 88 0.77 -5.60 -11.03
CA ARG A 88 0.26 -4.70 -12.08
C ARG A 88 -0.52 -5.44 -13.16
N ASP A 89 -0.09 -6.64 -13.54
CA ASP A 89 -0.76 -7.43 -14.58
C ASP A 89 -2.15 -7.94 -14.17
N ASP A 90 -2.50 -7.99 -12.88
CA ASP A 90 -3.85 -8.29 -12.44
C ASP A 90 -4.88 -7.26 -12.94
N LEU A 91 -4.44 -6.02 -13.20
CA LEU A 91 -5.26 -4.98 -13.79
C LEU A 91 -5.59 -5.19 -15.28
N LYS A 92 -4.91 -6.15 -15.97
CA LYS A 92 -5.13 -6.47 -17.38
C LYS A 92 -6.16 -7.56 -17.60
N LYS A 93 -6.72 -8.17 -16.54
CA LYS A 93 -7.66 -9.28 -16.68
C LYS A 93 -8.84 -8.92 -17.54
N ASP A 94 -9.21 -9.86 -18.43
CA ASP A 94 -10.28 -9.72 -19.42
C ASP A 94 -11.66 -9.51 -18.79
N ASN A 95 -12.65 -9.15 -19.58
CA ASN A 95 -14.03 -8.96 -19.18
C ASN A 95 -14.21 -7.96 -18.03
N PHE A 96 -13.38 -6.93 -18.01
CA PHE A 96 -13.34 -5.89 -16.98
C PHE A 96 -12.96 -6.41 -15.57
N GLU A 97 -12.57 -7.66 -15.43
CA GLU A 97 -12.15 -8.25 -14.15
C GLU A 97 -10.96 -7.51 -13.53
N GLY A 98 -10.10 -6.88 -14.35
CA GLY A 98 -9.00 -6.02 -13.89
C GLY A 98 -9.44 -4.88 -12.97
N ALA A 99 -10.67 -4.40 -13.10
CA ALA A 99 -11.21 -3.35 -12.26
C ALA A 99 -11.32 -3.74 -10.76
N LYS A 100 -11.42 -5.05 -10.45
CA LYS A 100 -11.46 -5.56 -9.09
C LYS A 100 -10.18 -5.22 -8.30
N TYR A 101 -9.06 -5.03 -9.00
CA TYR A 101 -7.72 -4.80 -8.45
C TYR A 101 -7.32 -3.32 -8.38
N VAL A 102 -8.20 -2.43 -8.82
CA VAL A 102 -7.95 -0.98 -8.77
C VAL A 102 -7.98 -0.50 -7.32
N CYS A 103 -6.83 -0.04 -6.84
CA CYS A 103 -6.60 0.60 -5.54
C CYS A 103 -5.48 1.65 -5.67
N SER A 104 -5.33 2.52 -4.70
CA SER A 104 -4.29 3.56 -4.70
C SER A 104 -3.46 3.51 -3.41
N PRO A 105 -2.14 3.36 -3.55
CA PRO A 105 -1.36 3.09 -4.78
C PRO A 105 -1.79 1.80 -5.50
N PRO A 106 -1.56 1.70 -6.82
CA PRO A 106 -1.89 0.49 -7.56
C PRO A 106 -0.93 -0.67 -7.23
N PRO A 107 -1.36 -1.94 -7.47
CA PRO A 107 -0.42 -3.05 -7.48
C PRO A 107 0.74 -2.78 -8.42
N ARG A 108 1.96 -3.09 -7.97
CA ARG A 108 3.21 -2.83 -8.69
C ARG A 108 3.71 -4.06 -9.45
N ASP A 109 4.79 -3.90 -10.21
CA ASP A 109 5.47 -5.01 -10.86
C ASP A 109 6.03 -6.00 -9.80
N PRO A 110 6.22 -7.30 -10.15
CA PRO A 110 6.63 -8.33 -9.20
C PRO A 110 7.95 -8.03 -8.47
N GLU A 111 8.83 -7.24 -9.07
CA GLU A 111 10.06 -6.79 -8.41
C GLU A 111 9.77 -6.05 -7.10
N ASN A 112 8.78 -5.17 -7.10
CA ASN A 112 8.41 -4.38 -5.92
C ASN A 112 7.96 -5.27 -4.74
N GLN A 113 7.29 -6.41 -5.01
CA GLN A 113 6.89 -7.35 -3.95
C GLN A 113 8.08 -7.82 -3.12
N ARG A 114 9.24 -8.05 -3.76
CA ARG A 114 10.47 -8.43 -3.06
C ARG A 114 10.93 -7.33 -2.11
N TYR A 115 10.86 -6.07 -2.53
CA TYR A 115 11.20 -4.93 -1.67
C TYR A 115 10.24 -4.78 -0.50
N VAL A 116 8.94 -5.00 -0.73
CA VAL A 116 7.93 -4.98 0.35
C VAL A 116 8.20 -6.08 1.37
N TRP A 117 8.45 -7.33 0.94
CA TRP A 117 8.83 -8.43 1.84
C TRP A 117 10.10 -8.13 2.63
N ASN A 118 11.14 -7.64 1.95
CA ASN A 118 12.40 -7.25 2.59
C ASN A 118 12.18 -6.11 3.61
N GLY A 119 11.32 -5.16 3.30
CA GLY A 119 10.98 -4.06 4.20
C GLY A 119 10.31 -4.52 5.49
N ILE A 120 9.47 -5.58 5.43
CA ILE A 120 8.92 -6.22 6.63
C ILE A 120 10.01 -6.93 7.42
N GLN A 121 10.87 -7.69 6.75
CA GLN A 121 11.93 -8.46 7.38
C GLN A 121 12.94 -7.57 8.12
N ASN A 122 13.39 -6.51 7.49
CA ASN A 122 14.45 -5.64 7.99
C ASN A 122 13.94 -4.49 8.90
N GLY A 123 12.62 -4.39 9.12
CA GLY A 123 12.01 -3.41 10.01
C GLY A 123 11.84 -2.02 9.40
N THR A 124 11.90 -1.87 8.07
CA THR A 124 11.48 -0.63 7.38
C THR A 124 9.99 -0.39 7.60
N PHE A 125 9.19 -1.45 7.53
CA PHE A 125 7.76 -1.37 7.86
C PHE A 125 7.52 -1.67 9.33
N ASP A 126 6.92 -0.72 10.00
CA ASP A 126 6.46 -0.83 11.38
C ASP A 126 5.11 -1.55 11.46
N VAL A 127 4.24 -1.35 10.48
CA VAL A 127 2.85 -1.80 10.48
C VAL A 127 2.51 -2.53 9.18
N LEU A 128 1.78 -3.65 9.31
CA LEU A 128 1.00 -4.23 8.22
C LEU A 128 -0.48 -3.99 8.50
N SER A 129 -1.11 -3.08 7.75
CA SER A 129 -2.55 -2.81 7.81
C SER A 129 -3.31 -3.54 6.71
N SER A 130 -4.55 -3.19 6.45
CA SER A 130 -5.37 -3.79 5.38
C SER A 130 -5.76 -2.82 4.28
N ASP A 131 -5.77 -1.53 4.58
CA ASP A 131 -6.36 -0.52 3.69
C ASP A 131 -7.73 -0.97 3.14
N HIS A 132 -8.59 -1.45 4.06
CA HIS A 132 -9.88 -2.06 3.71
C HIS A 132 -10.86 -1.02 3.18
N ALA A 133 -11.00 -0.98 1.86
CA ALA A 133 -11.94 -0.11 1.15
C ALA A 133 -12.76 -0.94 0.15
N PRO A 134 -13.80 -1.67 0.62
CA PRO A 134 -14.57 -2.57 -0.21
C PRO A 134 -15.56 -1.82 -1.10
N PHE A 135 -15.63 -2.23 -2.35
CA PHE A 135 -16.63 -1.80 -3.31
C PHE A 135 -17.28 -3.00 -3.97
N ASN A 136 -18.59 -2.93 -4.19
CA ASN A 136 -19.25 -3.91 -5.04
C ASN A 136 -18.66 -3.87 -6.45
N PHE A 137 -18.63 -5.02 -7.13
CA PHE A 137 -18.15 -5.05 -8.52
C PHE A 137 -19.18 -4.41 -9.45
N LYS A 138 -20.46 -4.79 -9.32
CA LYS A 138 -21.59 -4.28 -10.11
C LYS A 138 -22.38 -3.23 -9.33
N GLY A 139 -23.17 -2.44 -10.05
CA GLY A 139 -24.08 -1.45 -9.48
C GLY A 139 -23.59 -0.01 -9.59
N SER A 140 -24.49 0.93 -9.31
CA SER A 140 -24.28 2.39 -9.50
C SER A 140 -23.24 3.03 -8.57
N LYS A 141 -22.79 2.31 -7.54
CA LYS A 141 -21.71 2.71 -6.62
C LYS A 141 -20.55 1.72 -6.64
N GLY A 142 -20.59 0.75 -7.57
CA GLY A 142 -19.58 -0.28 -7.71
C GLY A 142 -18.47 0.10 -8.67
N LYS A 143 -17.54 -0.83 -8.87
CA LYS A 143 -16.41 -0.63 -9.80
C LYS A 143 -16.87 -0.51 -11.26
N MET A 144 -18.03 -1.07 -11.60
CA MET A 144 -18.69 -0.95 -12.91
C MET A 144 -19.73 0.18 -12.92
N ILE A 145 -19.40 1.37 -12.35
CA ILE A 145 -20.35 2.49 -12.22
C ILE A 145 -20.95 2.94 -13.57
N HIS A 146 -20.20 2.77 -14.67
CA HIS A 146 -20.64 3.03 -16.05
C HIS A 146 -20.62 1.75 -16.91
N GLY A 147 -20.80 0.58 -16.30
CA GLY A 147 -20.72 -0.73 -16.97
C GLY A 147 -19.27 -1.22 -17.13
N ASP A 148 -19.09 -2.18 -18.03
CA ASP A 148 -17.80 -2.84 -18.32
C ASP A 148 -16.81 -1.99 -19.13
N LYS A 149 -17.19 -0.77 -19.48
CA LYS A 149 -16.35 0.22 -20.15
C LYS A 149 -16.05 1.43 -19.27
N THR A 150 -16.29 1.33 -17.97
CA THR A 150 -15.98 2.41 -17.01
C THR A 150 -14.50 2.82 -17.15
N PRO A 151 -14.20 4.09 -17.50
CA PRO A 151 -12.82 4.58 -17.56
C PRO A 151 -12.12 4.43 -16.22
N PHE A 152 -10.83 4.10 -16.25
CA PHE A 152 -10.06 3.80 -15.03
C PHE A 152 -10.15 4.89 -13.96
N LYS A 153 -10.25 6.16 -14.34
CA LYS A 153 -10.36 7.30 -13.42
C LYS A 153 -11.67 7.31 -12.61
N HIS A 154 -12.73 6.65 -13.12
CA HIS A 154 -14.03 6.56 -12.46
C HIS A 154 -14.23 5.26 -11.69
N ILE A 155 -13.28 4.32 -11.78
CA ILE A 155 -13.34 3.09 -11.00
C ILE A 155 -13.03 3.42 -9.53
N PRO A 156 -13.94 3.15 -8.59
CA PRO A 156 -13.67 3.36 -7.18
C PRO A 156 -12.39 2.64 -6.73
N ASN A 157 -11.50 3.38 -6.07
CA ASN A 157 -10.20 2.88 -5.62
C ASN A 157 -10.33 2.19 -4.29
N GLY A 158 -9.93 0.94 -4.20
CA GLY A 158 -9.89 0.16 -2.99
C GLY A 158 -10.29 -1.30 -3.20
N ILE A 159 -9.81 -2.14 -2.31
CA ILE A 159 -10.09 -3.57 -2.27
C ILE A 159 -10.38 -4.03 -0.83
N PRO A 160 -11.13 -5.13 -0.63
CA PRO A 160 -11.31 -5.71 0.70
C PRO A 160 -10.01 -6.38 1.18
N GLY A 161 -9.73 -6.32 2.48
CA GLY A 161 -8.51 -6.90 3.02
C GLY A 161 -8.54 -7.22 4.52
N ILE A 162 -9.52 -6.71 5.28
CA ILE A 162 -9.52 -6.81 6.73
C ILE A 162 -9.61 -8.27 7.22
N GLU A 163 -10.42 -9.09 6.59
CA GLU A 163 -10.60 -10.50 6.95
C GLU A 163 -9.33 -11.33 6.63
N THR A 164 -8.74 -11.10 5.47
CA THR A 164 -7.67 -11.95 4.94
C THR A 164 -6.26 -11.54 5.38
N ARG A 165 -6.07 -10.32 5.88
CA ARG A 165 -4.78 -9.72 6.20
C ARG A 165 -3.88 -10.63 7.03
N LEU A 166 -4.37 -11.07 8.18
CA LEU A 166 -3.57 -11.87 9.12
C LEU A 166 -3.32 -13.28 8.56
N ALA A 167 -4.34 -13.91 7.97
CA ALA A 167 -4.20 -15.24 7.38
C ALA A 167 -3.19 -15.26 6.23
N LEU A 168 -3.22 -14.27 5.34
CA LEU A 168 -2.28 -14.14 4.23
C LEU A 168 -0.84 -13.93 4.73
N LEU A 169 -0.63 -13.01 5.68
CA LEU A 169 0.71 -12.76 6.22
C LEU A 169 1.22 -13.98 7.00
N PHE A 170 0.37 -14.65 7.78
CA PHE A 170 0.78 -15.83 8.54
C PHE A 170 1.17 -16.99 7.62
N SER A 171 0.30 -17.37 6.68
CA SER A 171 0.56 -18.52 5.82
C SER A 171 1.74 -18.29 4.85
N ASN A 172 1.83 -17.12 4.23
CA ASN A 172 2.91 -16.86 3.26
C ASN A 172 4.17 -16.28 3.89
N GLY A 173 4.05 -15.63 5.03
CA GLY A 173 5.16 -15.05 5.78
C GLY A 173 5.77 -16.03 6.76
N VAL A 174 5.00 -16.46 7.76
CA VAL A 174 5.49 -17.34 8.84
C VAL A 174 5.67 -18.78 8.37
N LEU A 175 4.59 -19.41 7.87
CA LEU A 175 4.67 -20.79 7.36
C LEU A 175 5.55 -20.88 6.10
N GLY A 176 5.55 -19.83 5.27
CA GLY A 176 6.44 -19.66 4.13
C GLY A 176 7.90 -19.33 4.49
N LYS A 177 8.24 -19.26 5.78
CA LYS A 177 9.60 -19.01 6.33
C LYS A 177 10.23 -17.69 5.85
N LYS A 178 9.44 -16.71 5.47
CA LYS A 178 9.93 -15.38 5.09
C LYS A 178 10.15 -14.48 6.31
N ILE A 179 9.32 -14.62 7.34
CA ILE A 179 9.42 -13.87 8.60
C ILE A 179 9.24 -14.79 9.80
N SER A 180 9.75 -14.40 10.96
CA SER A 180 9.50 -15.10 12.21
C SER A 180 8.09 -14.82 12.73
N ILE A 181 7.59 -15.68 13.63
CA ILE A 181 6.33 -15.42 14.36
C ILE A 181 6.42 -14.13 15.18
N ASN A 182 7.60 -13.82 15.73
CA ASN A 182 7.82 -12.58 16.48
C ASN A 182 7.65 -11.35 15.57
N LYS A 183 8.22 -11.38 14.35
CA LYS A 183 8.06 -10.31 13.37
C LYS A 183 6.60 -10.17 12.93
N PHE A 184 5.87 -11.29 12.78
CA PHE A 184 4.44 -11.25 12.51
C PHE A 184 3.68 -10.49 13.61
N VAL A 185 3.89 -10.84 14.89
CA VAL A 185 3.25 -10.16 16.03
C VAL A 185 3.69 -8.70 16.12
N GLU A 186 4.96 -8.44 15.88
CA GLU A 186 5.53 -7.09 15.90
C GLU A 186 4.77 -6.14 14.95
N VAL A 187 4.66 -6.50 13.66
CA VAL A 187 4.06 -5.62 12.64
C VAL A 187 2.53 -5.60 12.65
N THR A 188 1.87 -6.59 13.26
CA THR A 188 0.41 -6.70 13.27
C THR A 188 -0.23 -6.28 14.60
N SER A 189 0.53 -6.20 15.69
CA SER A 189 0.01 -5.94 17.03
C SER A 189 0.87 -4.98 17.83
N THR A 190 2.13 -5.33 18.11
CA THR A 190 2.98 -4.57 19.03
C THR A 190 3.32 -3.18 18.50
N ASN A 191 3.81 -3.08 17.28
CA ASN A 191 4.17 -1.80 16.67
C ASN A 191 2.94 -0.91 16.39
N PRO A 192 1.82 -1.41 15.85
CA PRO A 192 0.59 -0.63 15.79
C PRO A 192 0.21 -0.02 17.14
N ALA A 193 0.26 -0.82 18.22
CA ALA A 193 -0.06 -0.32 19.56
C ALA A 193 0.90 0.79 20.02
N LYS A 194 2.19 0.68 19.71
CA LYS A 194 3.18 1.71 20.01
C LYS A 194 2.96 2.99 19.20
N VAL A 195 2.79 2.86 17.89
CA VAL A 195 2.60 3.99 16.96
C VAL A 195 1.36 4.80 17.33
N TYR A 196 0.28 4.13 17.73
CA TYR A 196 -0.98 4.78 18.10
C TYR A 196 -1.13 5.08 19.60
N GLY A 197 -0.06 4.92 20.41
CA GLY A 197 -0.08 5.25 21.83
C GLY A 197 -0.95 4.34 22.70
N LEU A 198 -1.23 3.12 22.24
CA LEU A 198 -2.06 2.14 22.96
C LEU A 198 -1.24 1.14 23.78
N TYR A 199 0.08 1.10 23.55
CA TYR A 199 0.99 0.24 24.31
C TYR A 199 1.18 0.79 25.73
N PRO A 200 1.22 -0.05 26.77
CA PRO A 200 1.16 -1.50 26.80
C PRO A 200 -0.26 -2.11 26.93
N LYS A 201 -1.32 -1.28 27.04
CA LYS A 201 -2.72 -1.80 27.16
C LYS A 201 -3.13 -2.68 26.00
N LYS A 202 -2.50 -2.50 24.82
CA LYS A 202 -2.60 -3.34 23.63
C LYS A 202 -1.20 -3.65 23.13
N GLY A 203 -1.08 -4.70 22.30
CA GLY A 203 0.19 -5.04 21.65
C GLY A 203 1.16 -5.87 22.50
N THR A 204 0.75 -6.29 23.70
CA THR A 204 1.47 -7.24 24.55
C THR A 204 0.50 -8.07 25.38
N ILE A 205 0.99 -9.19 25.89
CA ILE A 205 0.28 -10.04 26.87
C ILE A 205 1.09 -10.00 28.14
N SER A 206 0.61 -9.27 29.13
CA SER A 206 1.25 -9.13 30.45
C SER A 206 0.20 -9.17 31.56
N LYS A 207 0.60 -9.68 32.73
CA LYS A 207 -0.31 -9.76 33.88
C LYS A 207 -0.75 -8.36 34.31
N GLY A 208 -2.06 -8.14 34.41
CA GLY A 208 -2.64 -6.87 34.85
C GLY A 208 -2.86 -5.81 33.74
N LEU A 209 -2.68 -6.19 32.46
CA LEU A 209 -2.92 -5.34 31.30
C LEU A 209 -4.13 -5.83 30.49
#